data_ebd6e3159808b830ee5773d5322d1e63
#
_entry.id   ebd6e3159808b830ee5773d5322d1e63
#
_cell.length_a   1.000
_cell.length_b   1.000
_cell.length_c   1.000
_cell.angle_alpha   90.00
_cell.angle_beta   90.00
_cell.angle_gamma   90.00
#
_symmetry.space_group_name_H-M   'P 1'
#
loop_
_entity.id
_entity.type
_entity.pdbx_description
1 polymer ?
#
loop_
_entity_poly.entity_id
_entity_poly.type
_entity_poly.pdbx_seq_one_letter_code
_entity_poly.pdbx_strand_id
1 'polypeptide(L)'
;MFGLYDIDKATTLNYKERFDIYKSIGFKEVAIYLDNAYLKEPESYEQLINYANKINLQIKQIHIDYKISNLITDETTNTYFEYLEQKINECIKFNIPYLVTHASMGDTPPEIGEKQLLKLKNLCEKYKNKNVIICFENVRNNTNLDKIINLNLPNIKVCFDLGHAHCYGDEKRLFNKYLPYICCTHLHNNFGKDTHNLLNFGDINYKYFLNNLKNNNSLSNCLECFPEYGKVLNKEEFTLFINNCFDCLK
;
A
#
# COMPACT_ATOMS: atom_id res chain seq x y z
N MET A 1 -5.31 -12.84 -7.14
CA MET A 1 -4.35 -13.38 -6.14
C MET A 1 -4.30 -12.38 -5.00
N PHE A 2 -4.08 -12.82 -3.74
CA PHE A 2 -4.01 -11.93 -2.60
C PHE A 2 -2.62 -11.98 -1.99
N GLY A 3 -2.06 -10.83 -1.70
CA GLY A 3 -0.83 -10.63 -0.96
C GLY A 3 -1.08 -10.22 0.49
N LEU A 4 -0.02 -10.04 1.23
CA LEU A 4 -0.02 -9.56 2.60
C LEU A 4 0.91 -8.36 2.72
N TYR A 5 0.51 -7.36 3.50
CA TYR A 5 1.39 -6.28 3.91
C TYR A 5 2.35 -6.80 4.97
N ASP A 6 3.64 -6.53 4.84
CA ASP A 6 4.62 -7.00 5.83
C ASP A 6 4.54 -6.20 7.13
N ILE A 7 4.26 -6.89 8.23
CA ILE A 7 3.98 -6.30 9.54
C ILE A 7 5.20 -6.43 10.48
N ASP A 8 6.32 -5.87 10.07
CA ASP A 8 7.61 -5.93 10.78
C ASP A 8 7.56 -5.45 12.24
N LYS A 9 6.78 -4.39 12.50
CA LYS A 9 6.65 -3.78 13.83
C LYS A 9 5.88 -4.64 14.83
N ALA A 10 5.13 -5.62 14.36
CA ALA A 10 4.30 -6.49 15.19
C ALA A 10 5.04 -7.73 15.71
N THR A 11 6.34 -7.89 15.43
CA THR A 11 7.11 -9.06 15.84
C THR A 11 8.61 -8.74 15.96
N THR A 12 9.35 -9.61 16.66
CA THR A 12 10.82 -9.56 16.71
C THR A 12 11.48 -10.37 15.59
N LEU A 13 10.70 -11.10 14.79
CA LEU A 13 11.21 -11.91 13.68
C LEU A 13 11.89 -11.02 12.63
N ASN A 14 13.01 -11.48 12.10
CA ASN A 14 13.64 -10.82 10.94
C ASN A 14 12.82 -11.07 9.65
N TYR A 15 13.15 -10.36 8.56
CA TYR A 15 12.38 -10.48 7.33
C TYR A 15 12.39 -11.88 6.71
N LYS A 16 13.48 -12.65 6.85
CA LYS A 16 13.55 -14.01 6.31
C LYS A 16 12.55 -14.90 7.01
N GLU A 17 12.52 -14.86 8.34
CA GLU A 17 11.57 -15.62 9.13
C GLU A 17 10.12 -15.25 8.81
N ARG A 18 9.82 -13.95 8.68
CA ARG A 18 8.48 -13.50 8.31
C ARG A 18 8.08 -13.99 6.92
N PHE A 19 8.97 -13.82 5.93
CA PHE A 19 8.69 -14.21 4.54
C PHE A 19 8.55 -15.72 4.37
N ASP A 20 9.34 -16.51 5.12
CA ASP A 20 9.18 -17.97 5.16
C ASP A 20 7.81 -18.38 5.72
N ILE A 21 7.33 -17.69 6.77
CA ILE A 21 6.00 -17.93 7.33
C ILE A 21 4.93 -17.57 6.28
N TYR A 22 4.99 -16.37 5.65
CA TYR A 22 4.02 -15.98 4.63
C TYR A 22 3.96 -17.02 3.50
N LYS A 23 5.12 -17.42 3.02
CA LYS A 23 5.23 -18.43 1.95
C LYS A 23 4.69 -19.79 2.36
N SER A 24 4.98 -20.25 3.55
CA SER A 24 4.54 -21.58 4.07
C SER A 24 3.01 -21.64 4.22
N ILE A 25 2.37 -20.53 4.58
CA ILE A 25 0.91 -20.41 4.71
C ILE A 25 0.21 -20.34 3.35
N GLY A 26 0.90 -19.87 2.30
CA GLY A 26 0.38 -19.88 0.95
C GLY A 26 0.30 -18.52 0.28
N PHE A 27 0.76 -17.44 0.93
CA PHE A 27 0.89 -16.15 0.26
C PHE A 27 1.94 -16.22 -0.86
N LYS A 28 1.66 -15.53 -1.95
CA LYS A 28 2.56 -15.47 -3.12
C LYS A 28 3.05 -14.06 -3.39
N GLU A 29 2.43 -13.08 -2.80
CA GLU A 29 2.74 -11.65 -2.94
C GLU A 29 2.85 -11.00 -1.57
N VAL A 30 3.72 -9.99 -1.48
CA VAL A 30 3.88 -9.15 -0.28
C VAL A 30 4.01 -7.69 -0.69
N ALA A 31 3.44 -6.81 0.12
CA ALA A 31 3.69 -5.38 0.10
C ALA A 31 4.68 -5.04 1.22
N ILE A 32 5.60 -4.11 0.96
CA ILE A 32 6.58 -3.67 1.96
C ILE A 32 6.53 -2.15 2.13
N TYR A 33 6.87 -1.71 3.32
CA TYR A 33 6.98 -0.31 3.66
C TYR A 33 8.42 0.16 3.54
N LEU A 34 8.66 1.24 2.80
CA LEU A 34 9.99 1.82 2.66
C LEU A 34 10.22 2.93 3.69
N ASP A 35 10.46 2.54 4.90
CA ASP A 35 10.97 3.42 5.94
C ASP A 35 12.38 2.93 6.34
N ASN A 36 13.30 3.85 6.63
CA ASN A 36 14.63 3.49 7.15
C ASN A 36 14.57 2.72 8.48
N ALA A 37 13.46 2.85 9.23
CA ALA A 37 13.19 2.08 10.44
C ALA A 37 12.70 0.65 10.17
N TYR A 38 12.35 0.31 8.92
CA TYR A 38 11.89 -1.01 8.53
C TYR A 38 13.02 -2.06 8.59
N LEU A 39 14.21 -1.67 8.23
CA LEU A 39 15.38 -2.54 8.31
C LEU A 39 15.98 -2.46 9.70
N LYS A 40 15.63 -3.41 10.57
CA LYS A 40 16.15 -3.50 11.96
C LYS A 40 17.64 -3.84 12.05
N GLU A 41 18.27 -4.20 10.94
CA GLU A 41 19.66 -4.64 10.82
C GLU A 41 20.31 -4.02 9.57
N PRO A 42 21.64 -4.10 9.37
CA PRO A 42 22.35 -3.53 8.22
C PRO A 42 22.04 -4.23 6.89
N GLU A 43 20.79 -4.65 6.73
CA GLU A 43 20.31 -5.34 5.54
C GLU A 43 19.78 -4.31 4.54
N SER A 44 20.25 -4.41 3.30
CA SER A 44 19.74 -3.56 2.23
C SER A 44 18.40 -4.08 1.72
N TYR A 45 17.55 -3.18 1.18
CA TYR A 45 16.34 -3.58 0.44
C TYR A 45 16.65 -4.59 -0.67
N GLU A 46 17.82 -4.51 -1.27
CA GLU A 46 18.30 -5.45 -2.29
C GLU A 46 18.38 -6.89 -1.73
N GLN A 47 18.91 -7.06 -0.52
CA GLN A 47 18.99 -8.38 0.12
C GLN A 47 17.59 -8.93 0.44
N LEU A 48 16.69 -8.08 0.94
CA LEU A 48 15.30 -8.44 1.24
C LEU A 48 14.58 -8.87 -0.05
N ILE A 49 14.67 -8.09 -1.12
CA ILE A 49 14.05 -8.39 -2.42
C ILE A 49 14.63 -9.67 -3.04
N ASN A 50 15.95 -9.82 -2.98
CA ASN A 50 16.61 -11.03 -3.48
C ASN A 50 16.19 -12.27 -2.72
N TYR A 51 16.01 -12.16 -1.39
CA TYR A 51 15.50 -13.28 -0.59
C TYR A 51 14.05 -13.63 -0.96
N ALA A 52 13.17 -12.64 -1.06
CA ALA A 52 11.78 -12.84 -1.48
C ALA A 52 11.72 -13.57 -2.83
N ASN A 53 12.51 -13.12 -3.81
CA ASN A 53 12.60 -13.76 -5.12
C ASN A 53 13.12 -15.20 -5.03
N LYS A 54 14.14 -15.47 -4.20
CA LYS A 54 14.70 -16.82 -3.98
C LYS A 54 13.65 -17.81 -3.51
N ILE A 55 12.73 -17.39 -2.65
CA ILE A 55 11.66 -18.25 -2.12
C ILE A 55 10.37 -18.19 -2.95
N ASN A 56 10.38 -17.51 -4.11
CA ASN A 56 9.20 -17.24 -4.95
C ASN A 56 8.06 -16.55 -4.19
N LEU A 57 8.39 -15.54 -3.41
CA LEU A 57 7.47 -14.58 -2.81
C LEU A 57 7.65 -13.25 -3.52
N GLN A 58 6.66 -12.78 -4.28
CA GLN A 58 6.80 -11.60 -5.12
C GLN A 58 6.51 -10.32 -4.32
N ILE A 59 7.43 -9.37 -4.33
CA ILE A 59 7.13 -8.03 -3.83
C ILE A 59 6.41 -7.29 -4.96
N LYS A 60 5.13 -6.95 -4.75
CA LYS A 60 4.28 -6.29 -5.73
C LYS A 60 4.05 -4.82 -5.45
N GLN A 61 4.07 -4.44 -4.19
CA GLN A 61 3.79 -3.08 -3.76
C GLN A 61 4.91 -2.60 -2.84
N ILE A 62 5.30 -1.35 -3.02
CA ILE A 62 6.16 -0.60 -2.11
C ILE A 62 5.38 0.61 -1.65
N HIS A 63 5.31 0.85 -0.34
CA HIS A 63 4.62 1.99 0.24
C HIS A 63 5.61 3.05 0.73
N ILE A 64 5.42 4.30 0.34
CA ILE A 64 6.20 5.46 0.81
C ILE A 64 5.68 5.91 2.18
N ASP A 65 6.61 6.30 3.08
CA ASP A 65 6.27 6.87 4.39
C ASP A 65 5.32 8.06 4.25
N TYR A 66 4.28 8.09 5.11
CA TYR A 66 3.28 9.15 5.10
C TYR A 66 3.85 10.54 5.38
N LYS A 67 4.94 10.64 6.17
CA LYS A 67 5.60 11.93 6.44
C LYS A 67 6.20 12.53 5.17
N ILE A 68 6.77 11.68 4.31
CA ILE A 68 7.27 12.11 3.00
C ILE A 68 6.10 12.42 2.07
N SER A 69 5.05 11.57 2.07
CA SER A 69 3.86 11.80 1.24
C SER A 69 3.20 13.14 1.52
N ASN A 70 3.17 13.61 2.78
CA ASN A 70 2.59 14.90 3.13
C ASN A 70 3.34 16.11 2.53
N LEU A 71 4.62 15.94 2.16
CA LEU A 71 5.39 17.01 1.51
C LEU A 71 4.97 17.27 0.06
N ILE A 72 4.05 16.50 -0.51
CA ILE A 72 3.52 16.73 -1.87
C ILE A 72 2.88 18.12 -2.00
N THR A 73 2.29 18.65 -0.92
CA THR A 73 1.63 19.96 -0.89
C THR A 73 2.57 21.13 -0.57
N ASP A 74 3.82 20.83 -0.17
CA ASP A 74 4.81 21.85 0.17
C ASP A 74 5.50 22.41 -1.09
N GLU A 75 5.14 23.62 -1.49
CA GLU A 75 5.72 24.30 -2.66
C GLU A 75 7.14 24.86 -2.42
N THR A 76 7.62 24.87 -1.19
CA THR A 76 8.94 25.42 -0.81
C THR A 76 10.07 24.40 -1.00
N THR A 77 9.76 23.13 -1.13
CA THR A 77 10.74 22.06 -1.27
C THR A 77 10.46 21.15 -2.50
N ASN A 78 11.48 20.41 -2.93
CA ASN A 78 11.37 19.33 -3.90
C ASN A 78 11.46 17.94 -3.25
N THR A 79 11.62 17.86 -1.95
CA THR A 79 11.92 16.62 -1.21
C THR A 79 10.98 15.47 -1.58
N TYR A 80 9.67 15.72 -1.68
CA TYR A 80 8.72 14.69 -2.08
C TYR A 80 9.03 14.14 -3.48
N PHE A 81 9.25 15.01 -4.47
CA PHE A 81 9.45 14.59 -5.86
C PHE A 81 10.81 13.91 -6.07
N GLU A 82 11.86 14.38 -5.39
CA GLU A 82 13.17 13.74 -5.40
C GLU A 82 13.11 12.33 -4.80
N TYR A 83 12.42 12.19 -3.66
CA TYR A 83 12.20 10.89 -3.02
C TYR A 83 11.33 9.96 -3.90
N LEU A 84 10.22 10.48 -4.45
CA LEU A 84 9.35 9.73 -5.33
C LEU A 84 10.11 9.21 -6.56
N GLU A 85 10.94 10.06 -7.17
CA GLU A 85 11.78 9.69 -8.31
C GLU A 85 12.80 8.61 -7.95
N GLN A 86 13.44 8.74 -6.79
CA GLN A 86 14.33 7.70 -6.27
C GLN A 86 13.59 6.36 -6.15
N LYS A 87 12.38 6.36 -5.58
CA LYS A 87 11.59 5.14 -5.38
C LYS A 87 11.06 4.55 -6.69
N ILE A 88 10.73 5.37 -7.68
CA ILE A 88 10.42 4.92 -9.04
C ILE A 88 11.61 4.16 -9.63
N ASN A 89 12.83 4.70 -9.50
CA ASN A 89 14.04 4.04 -10.02
C ASN A 89 14.34 2.72 -9.30
N GLU A 90 14.09 2.64 -7.99
CA GLU A 90 14.19 1.38 -7.21
C GLU A 90 13.15 0.36 -7.69
N CYS A 91 11.89 0.78 -7.90
CA CYS A 91 10.84 -0.08 -8.46
C CYS A 91 11.23 -0.62 -9.85
N ILE A 92 11.81 0.21 -10.71
CA ILE A 92 12.29 -0.21 -12.02
C ILE A 92 13.44 -1.22 -11.88
N LYS A 93 14.45 -0.93 -11.04
CA LYS A 93 15.60 -1.80 -10.78
C LYS A 93 15.17 -3.21 -10.36
N PHE A 94 14.16 -3.29 -9.50
CA PHE A 94 13.71 -4.55 -8.89
C PHE A 94 12.46 -5.15 -9.54
N ASN A 95 11.95 -4.51 -10.62
CA ASN A 95 10.74 -4.94 -11.33
C ASN A 95 9.50 -5.03 -10.42
N ILE A 96 9.32 -4.02 -9.56
CA ILE A 96 8.17 -3.89 -8.68
C ILE A 96 7.14 -2.96 -9.33
N PRO A 97 5.92 -3.44 -9.61
CA PRO A 97 4.99 -2.70 -10.47
C PRO A 97 4.27 -1.53 -9.79
N TYR A 98 4.08 -1.56 -8.46
CA TYR A 98 3.24 -0.58 -7.78
C TYR A 98 3.99 0.16 -6.68
N LEU A 99 4.04 1.48 -6.82
CA LEU A 99 4.58 2.40 -5.82
C LEU A 99 3.42 3.15 -5.17
N VAL A 100 3.10 2.80 -3.92
CA VAL A 100 1.98 3.40 -3.18
C VAL A 100 2.43 4.62 -2.39
N THR A 101 1.64 5.67 -2.42
CA THR A 101 1.85 6.92 -1.69
C THR A 101 0.51 7.58 -1.36
N HIS A 102 0.48 8.44 -0.36
CA HIS A 102 -0.68 9.28 -0.08
C HIS A 102 -0.62 10.61 -0.85
N ALA A 103 -1.79 11.20 -1.13
CA ALA A 103 -1.87 12.56 -1.69
C ALA A 103 -1.79 13.67 -0.62
N SER A 104 -1.60 13.36 0.60
CA SER A 104 -1.48 14.03 1.88
C SER A 104 -2.51 13.48 2.88
N MET A 105 -2.18 13.54 4.17
CA MET A 105 -3.03 13.03 5.24
C MET A 105 -3.55 14.17 6.11
N GLY A 106 -4.60 13.89 6.88
CA GLY A 106 -5.22 14.80 7.82
C GLY A 106 -6.68 15.11 7.49
N ASP A 107 -7.37 15.80 8.39
CA ASP A 107 -8.77 16.17 8.21
C ASP A 107 -8.92 17.30 7.17
N THR A 108 -8.02 18.26 7.25
CA THR A 108 -7.98 19.43 6.36
C THR A 108 -6.57 19.66 5.85
N PRO A 109 -6.02 18.72 5.03
CA PRO A 109 -4.68 18.90 4.50
C PRO A 109 -4.64 20.13 3.57
N PRO A 110 -3.47 20.77 3.44
CA PRO A 110 -3.30 21.80 2.41
C PRO A 110 -3.65 21.22 1.04
N GLU A 111 -4.28 22.03 0.21
CA GLU A 111 -4.55 21.64 -1.17
C GLU A 111 -3.27 21.63 -2.00
N ILE A 112 -3.14 20.62 -2.85
CA ILE A 112 -2.05 20.56 -3.82
C ILE A 112 -2.20 21.70 -4.84
N GLY A 113 -1.16 22.53 -4.99
CA GLY A 113 -1.12 23.66 -5.90
C GLY A 113 -0.76 23.26 -7.34
N GLU A 114 -1.04 24.15 -8.29
CA GLU A 114 -0.76 23.94 -9.71
C GLU A 114 0.73 23.62 -10.00
N LYS A 115 1.63 24.27 -9.26
CA LYS A 115 3.08 24.03 -9.38
C LYS A 115 3.44 22.60 -9.06
N GLN A 116 2.85 22.03 -8.02
CA GLN A 116 3.11 20.65 -7.61
C GLN A 116 2.45 19.64 -8.56
N LEU A 117 1.23 19.95 -9.04
CA LEU A 117 0.59 19.13 -10.09
C LEU A 117 1.42 19.10 -11.38
N LEU A 118 2.02 20.24 -11.77
CA LEU A 118 2.91 20.30 -12.92
C LEU A 118 4.18 19.47 -12.71
N LYS A 119 4.80 19.53 -11.52
CA LYS A 119 5.95 18.66 -11.19
C LYS A 119 5.58 17.17 -11.30
N LEU A 120 4.41 16.79 -10.75
CA LEU A 120 3.92 15.41 -10.84
C LEU A 120 3.72 14.99 -12.30
N LYS A 121 3.08 15.84 -13.12
CA LYS A 121 2.89 15.59 -14.55
C LYS A 121 4.24 15.37 -15.27
N ASN A 122 5.22 16.24 -15.03
CA ASN A 122 6.53 16.14 -15.65
C ASN A 122 7.26 14.84 -15.25
N LEU A 123 7.17 14.45 -13.98
CA LEU A 123 7.75 13.20 -13.48
C LEU A 123 7.06 11.99 -14.14
N CYS A 124 5.73 11.99 -14.20
CA CYS A 124 4.96 10.93 -14.85
C CYS A 124 5.29 10.80 -16.34
N GLU A 125 5.44 11.91 -17.05
CA GLU A 125 5.82 11.91 -18.47
C GLU A 125 7.22 11.31 -18.67
N LYS A 126 8.18 11.63 -17.79
CA LYS A 126 9.53 11.07 -17.80
C LYS A 126 9.54 9.54 -17.72
N TYR A 127 8.61 8.96 -16.95
CA TYR A 127 8.54 7.54 -16.66
C TYR A 127 7.36 6.79 -17.32
N LYS A 128 6.63 7.43 -18.24
CA LYS A 128 5.41 6.86 -18.87
C LYS A 128 5.58 5.52 -19.56
N ASN A 129 6.79 5.23 -20.06
CA ASN A 129 7.12 3.97 -20.76
C ASN A 129 7.80 2.94 -19.85
N LYS A 130 7.80 3.16 -18.53
CA LYS A 130 8.35 2.24 -17.55
C LYS A 130 7.25 1.41 -16.92
N ASN A 131 7.57 0.20 -16.51
CA ASN A 131 6.61 -0.70 -15.87
C ASN A 131 6.48 -0.41 -14.37
N VAL A 132 6.16 0.87 -14.04
CA VAL A 132 5.90 1.31 -12.67
C VAL A 132 4.68 2.22 -12.68
N ILE A 133 3.74 1.92 -11.81
CA ILE A 133 2.51 2.69 -11.58
C ILE A 133 2.59 3.35 -10.20
N ILE A 134 2.39 4.66 -10.16
CA ILE A 134 2.27 5.42 -8.92
C ILE A 134 0.82 5.33 -8.47
N CYS A 135 0.58 4.71 -7.33
CA CYS A 135 -0.74 4.45 -6.78
C CYS A 135 -0.99 5.39 -5.62
N PHE A 136 -1.88 6.35 -5.80
CA PHE A 136 -2.30 7.22 -4.71
C PHE A 136 -3.41 6.55 -3.91
N GLU A 137 -3.19 6.47 -2.60
CA GLU A 137 -4.13 5.82 -1.69
C GLU A 137 -5.21 6.79 -1.20
N ASN A 138 -6.46 6.31 -1.09
CA ASN A 138 -7.52 7.06 -0.46
C ASN A 138 -7.34 7.10 1.06
N VAL A 139 -7.47 8.29 1.60
CA VAL A 139 -7.31 8.59 3.02
C VAL A 139 -8.53 9.34 3.55
N ARG A 140 -8.46 9.94 4.73
CA ARG A 140 -9.56 10.69 5.34
C ARG A 140 -10.11 11.80 4.43
N ASN A 141 -9.24 12.58 3.78
CA ASN A 141 -9.63 13.63 2.84
C ASN A 141 -9.07 13.34 1.45
N ASN A 142 -9.95 13.12 0.49
CA ASN A 142 -9.60 12.71 -0.86
C ASN A 142 -9.58 13.86 -1.88
N THR A 143 -9.64 15.12 -1.45
CA THR A 143 -9.63 16.28 -2.37
C THR A 143 -8.38 16.31 -3.25
N ASN A 144 -7.22 16.07 -2.67
CA ASN A 144 -5.96 16.03 -3.41
C ASN A 144 -5.86 14.79 -4.33
N LEU A 145 -6.36 13.64 -3.88
CA LEU A 145 -6.46 12.44 -4.71
C LEU A 145 -7.31 12.71 -5.95
N ASP A 146 -8.46 13.36 -5.79
CA ASP A 146 -9.33 13.73 -6.90
C ASP A 146 -8.62 14.64 -7.91
N LYS A 147 -7.90 15.66 -7.44
CA LYS A 147 -7.11 16.54 -8.32
C LYS A 147 -6.06 15.76 -9.12
N ILE A 148 -5.35 14.84 -8.47
CA ILE A 148 -4.31 14.03 -9.09
C ILE A 148 -4.89 13.08 -10.14
N ILE A 149 -5.99 12.39 -9.83
CA ILE A 149 -6.65 11.46 -10.77
C ILE A 149 -7.22 12.21 -11.99
N ASN A 150 -7.71 13.43 -11.79
CA ASN A 150 -8.20 14.28 -12.87
C ASN A 150 -7.11 14.72 -13.87
N LEU A 151 -5.82 14.58 -13.54
CA LEU A 151 -4.74 14.76 -14.51
C LEU A 151 -4.77 13.70 -15.63
N ASN A 152 -5.48 12.60 -15.44
CA ASN A 152 -5.65 11.49 -16.39
C ASN A 152 -4.34 10.96 -16.97
N LEU A 153 -3.34 10.76 -16.10
CA LEU A 153 -2.02 10.26 -16.49
C LEU A 153 -2.01 8.73 -16.49
N PRO A 154 -1.42 8.06 -17.51
CA PRO A 154 -1.51 6.62 -17.68
C PRO A 154 -0.84 5.82 -16.56
N ASN A 155 0.21 6.37 -15.97
CA ASN A 155 1.00 5.76 -14.88
C ASN A 155 0.62 6.26 -13.49
N ILE A 156 -0.51 6.96 -13.36
CA ILE A 156 -1.15 7.28 -12.06
C ILE A 156 -2.42 6.47 -11.91
N LYS A 157 -2.55 5.79 -10.79
CA LYS A 157 -3.70 4.96 -10.44
C LYS A 157 -4.04 5.13 -8.95
N VAL A 158 -5.04 4.39 -8.50
CA VAL A 158 -5.50 4.37 -7.12
C VAL A 158 -5.09 3.07 -6.44
N CYS A 159 -4.49 3.19 -5.26
CA CYS A 159 -4.51 2.14 -4.26
C CYS A 159 -5.79 2.32 -3.44
N PHE A 160 -6.74 1.39 -3.55
CA PHE A 160 -7.98 1.52 -2.79
C PHE A 160 -7.83 0.85 -1.43
N ASP A 161 -7.78 1.67 -0.38
CA ASP A 161 -7.86 1.21 0.99
C ASP A 161 -9.33 1.13 1.44
N LEU A 162 -9.76 -0.10 1.73
CA LEU A 162 -11.13 -0.40 2.10
C LEU A 162 -11.47 0.07 3.51
N GLY A 163 -10.54 -0.08 4.45
CA GLY A 163 -10.73 0.35 5.82
C GLY A 163 -10.78 1.86 5.98
N HIS A 164 -9.89 2.59 5.29
CA HIS A 164 -9.95 4.06 5.22
C HIS A 164 -11.27 4.53 4.61
N ALA A 165 -11.75 3.88 3.54
CA ALA A 165 -13.01 4.24 2.92
C ALA A 165 -14.19 4.09 3.89
N HIS A 166 -14.18 3.07 4.74
CA HIS A 166 -15.19 2.85 5.77
C HIS A 166 -15.09 3.87 6.91
N CYS A 167 -13.87 4.12 7.42
CA CYS A 167 -13.66 5.06 8.52
C CYS A 167 -14.07 6.50 8.18
N TYR A 168 -13.82 6.91 6.94
CA TYR A 168 -13.83 8.33 6.58
C TYR A 168 -14.86 8.68 5.51
N GLY A 169 -15.74 7.74 5.16
CA GLY A 169 -16.73 8.01 4.14
C GLY A 169 -17.78 6.91 3.97
N ASP A 170 -18.24 6.79 2.74
CA ASP A 170 -19.11 5.71 2.27
C ASP A 170 -18.24 4.81 1.37
N GLU A 171 -17.87 3.65 1.90
CA GLU A 171 -16.95 2.75 1.23
C GLU A 171 -17.45 2.29 -0.15
N LYS A 172 -18.75 2.09 -0.31
CA LYS A 172 -19.33 1.68 -1.60
C LYS A 172 -19.31 2.82 -2.61
N ARG A 173 -19.64 4.03 -2.18
CA ARG A 173 -19.60 5.22 -3.03
C ARG A 173 -18.17 5.52 -3.48
N LEU A 174 -17.21 5.49 -2.56
CA LEU A 174 -15.79 5.71 -2.87
C LEU A 174 -15.24 4.61 -3.77
N PHE A 175 -15.57 3.35 -3.49
CA PHE A 175 -15.19 2.22 -4.34
C PHE A 175 -15.67 2.40 -5.77
N ASN A 176 -16.97 2.68 -5.96
CA ASN A 176 -17.54 2.90 -7.30
C ASN A 176 -16.91 4.10 -8.01
N LYS A 177 -16.63 5.16 -7.28
CA LYS A 177 -15.97 6.37 -7.82
C LYS A 177 -14.59 6.05 -8.38
N TYR A 178 -13.78 5.31 -7.61
CA TYR A 178 -12.40 5.04 -7.97
C TYR A 178 -12.20 3.74 -8.77
N LEU A 179 -13.22 2.90 -8.91
CA LEU A 179 -13.13 1.59 -9.57
C LEU A 179 -12.42 1.61 -10.94
N PRO A 180 -12.62 2.62 -11.83
CA PRO A 180 -11.90 2.68 -13.11
C PRO A 180 -10.39 2.93 -12.97
N TYR A 181 -9.95 3.37 -11.81
CA TYR A 181 -8.56 3.76 -11.54
C TYR A 181 -7.85 2.79 -10.60
N ILE A 182 -8.56 1.87 -9.94
CA ILE A 182 -7.96 0.94 -8.97
C ILE A 182 -7.01 -0.01 -9.69
N CYS A 183 -5.76 -0.10 -9.22
CA CYS A 183 -4.78 -1.09 -9.68
C CYS A 183 -4.19 -1.93 -8.55
N CYS A 184 -4.28 -1.46 -7.31
CA CYS A 184 -3.95 -2.22 -6.12
C CYS A 184 -4.90 -1.85 -4.97
N THR A 185 -4.90 -2.66 -3.92
CA THR A 185 -5.76 -2.44 -2.76
C THR A 185 -5.03 -2.73 -1.47
N HIS A 186 -5.43 -2.02 -0.41
CA HIS A 186 -5.19 -2.38 0.97
C HIS A 186 -6.51 -2.81 1.60
N LEU A 187 -6.52 -3.98 2.19
CA LEU A 187 -7.75 -4.62 2.67
C LEU A 187 -7.63 -4.93 4.15
N HIS A 188 -8.38 -4.22 4.94
CA HIS A 188 -8.60 -4.47 6.36
C HIS A 188 -10.03 -4.13 6.75
N ASN A 189 -10.45 -4.56 7.93
CA ASN A 189 -11.77 -4.24 8.48
C ASN A 189 -11.63 -3.37 9.73
N ASN A 190 -12.71 -2.74 10.16
CA ASN A 190 -12.77 -1.93 11.37
C ASN A 190 -14.22 -1.64 11.79
N PHE A 191 -14.39 -0.98 12.93
CA PHE A 191 -15.65 -0.50 13.47
C PHE A 191 -15.75 1.03 13.41
N GLY A 192 -15.42 1.63 12.27
CA GLY A 192 -15.41 3.09 12.09
C GLY A 192 -14.18 3.80 12.67
N LYS A 193 -13.16 3.04 13.07
CA LYS A 193 -11.85 3.56 13.49
C LYS A 193 -10.76 2.79 12.74
N ASP A 194 -9.74 3.48 12.33
CA ASP A 194 -8.61 2.93 11.56
C ASP A 194 -7.75 1.99 12.43
N THR A 195 -8.22 0.75 12.59
CA THR A 195 -7.61 -0.27 13.46
C THR A 195 -6.99 -1.44 12.72
N HIS A 196 -7.08 -1.48 11.39
CA HIS A 196 -6.49 -2.54 10.55
C HIS A 196 -6.82 -3.96 11.02
N ASN A 197 -8.07 -4.22 11.41
CA ASN A 197 -8.49 -5.54 11.87
C ASN A 197 -8.51 -6.58 10.74
N LEU A 198 -8.56 -7.86 11.12
CA LEU A 198 -8.82 -8.96 10.18
C LEU A 198 -10.13 -8.69 9.41
N LEU A 199 -10.21 -9.16 8.16
CA LEU A 199 -11.37 -8.92 7.29
C LEU A 199 -12.70 -9.40 7.91
N ASN A 200 -12.67 -10.44 8.71
CA ASN A 200 -13.86 -10.99 9.39
C ASN A 200 -14.14 -10.34 10.75
N PHE A 201 -13.40 -9.30 11.13
CA PHE A 201 -13.56 -8.59 12.40
C PHE A 201 -13.75 -7.09 12.18
N GLY A 202 -15.00 -6.67 12.02
CA GLY A 202 -15.43 -5.30 11.76
C GLY A 202 -16.80 -5.25 11.09
N ASP A 203 -17.24 -4.04 10.73
CA ASP A 203 -18.56 -3.78 10.18
C ASP A 203 -18.61 -3.79 8.64
N ILE A 204 -17.48 -3.86 7.97
CA ILE A 204 -17.40 -3.83 6.51
C ILE A 204 -17.89 -5.16 5.94
N ASN A 205 -18.81 -5.11 4.99
CA ASN A 205 -19.13 -6.29 4.18
C ASN A 205 -18.02 -6.53 3.13
N TYR A 206 -16.86 -6.98 3.57
CA TYR A 206 -15.68 -7.16 2.74
C TYR A 206 -15.90 -8.14 1.57
N LYS A 207 -16.81 -9.11 1.72
CA LYS A 207 -17.14 -10.08 0.64
C LYS A 207 -17.69 -9.40 -0.59
N TYR A 208 -18.47 -8.33 -0.42
CA TYR A 208 -18.95 -7.52 -1.54
C TYR A 208 -17.77 -6.99 -2.38
N PHE A 209 -16.78 -6.41 -1.72
CA PHE A 209 -15.60 -5.82 -2.39
C PHE A 209 -14.71 -6.90 -3.03
N LEU A 210 -14.42 -7.99 -2.30
CA LEU A 210 -13.64 -9.10 -2.83
C LEU A 210 -14.26 -9.70 -4.10
N ASN A 211 -15.58 -9.84 -4.15
CA ASN A 211 -16.28 -10.37 -5.33
C ASN A 211 -16.17 -9.43 -6.54
N ASN A 212 -16.19 -8.12 -6.32
CA ASN A 212 -15.98 -7.15 -7.40
C ASN A 212 -14.52 -7.07 -7.87
N LEU A 213 -13.55 -7.32 -6.98
CA LEU A 213 -12.12 -7.29 -7.30
C LEU A 213 -11.63 -8.60 -7.94
N LYS A 214 -12.26 -9.75 -7.66
CA LYS A 214 -11.84 -11.07 -8.17
C LYS A 214 -11.81 -11.16 -9.69
N ASN A 215 -12.62 -10.38 -10.40
CA ASN A 215 -12.72 -10.40 -11.85
C ASN A 215 -11.60 -9.60 -12.54
N ASN A 216 -10.73 -8.93 -11.79
CA ASN A 216 -9.63 -8.16 -12.33
C ASN A 216 -8.28 -8.79 -11.95
N ASN A 217 -7.78 -9.66 -12.84
CA ASN A 217 -6.51 -10.39 -12.64
C ASN A 217 -5.26 -9.51 -12.64
N SER A 218 -5.38 -8.23 -13.03
CA SER A 218 -4.27 -7.28 -13.04
C SER A 218 -4.06 -6.57 -11.72
N LEU A 219 -4.96 -6.76 -10.75
CA LEU A 219 -4.88 -6.12 -9.45
C LEU A 219 -3.94 -6.84 -8.49
N SER A 220 -3.15 -6.09 -7.75
CA SER A 220 -2.46 -6.58 -6.56
C SER A 220 -3.30 -6.24 -5.32
N ASN A 221 -3.97 -7.24 -4.79
CA ASN A 221 -4.82 -7.10 -3.60
C ASN A 221 -4.00 -7.50 -2.37
N CYS A 222 -3.81 -6.58 -1.43
CA CYS A 222 -2.99 -6.79 -0.25
C CYS A 222 -3.83 -6.72 1.03
N LEU A 223 -3.72 -7.73 1.89
CA LEU A 223 -4.24 -7.66 3.24
C LEU A 223 -3.32 -6.77 4.08
N GLU A 224 -3.88 -5.73 4.66
CA GLU A 224 -3.19 -4.81 5.56
C GLU A 224 -3.77 -4.92 6.96
N CYS A 225 -3.70 -6.11 7.54
CA CYS A 225 -4.20 -6.40 8.86
C CYS A 225 -3.08 -6.38 9.89
N PHE A 226 -3.31 -5.71 11.02
CA PHE A 226 -2.33 -5.64 12.11
C PHE A 226 -2.90 -6.29 13.38
N PRO A 227 -2.05 -6.90 14.22
CA PRO A 227 -2.48 -7.29 15.57
C PRO A 227 -2.79 -6.05 16.40
N GLU A 228 -3.39 -6.26 17.56
CA GLU A 228 -3.70 -5.16 18.50
C GLU A 228 -2.49 -4.22 18.68
N TYR A 229 -2.78 -2.92 18.66
CA TYR A 229 -1.76 -1.88 18.71
C TYR A 229 -0.80 -2.06 19.88
N GLY A 230 0.50 -2.03 19.59
CA GLY A 230 1.57 -2.19 20.58
C GLY A 230 1.86 -3.65 20.98
N LYS A 231 1.11 -4.62 20.48
CA LYS A 231 1.39 -6.03 20.72
C LYS A 231 2.54 -6.51 19.82
N VAL A 232 3.57 -7.08 20.44
CA VAL A 232 4.68 -7.75 19.75
C VAL A 232 4.50 -9.23 19.88
N LEU A 233 4.28 -9.90 18.75
CA LEU A 233 3.99 -11.33 18.69
C LEU A 233 5.30 -12.15 18.66
N ASN A 234 5.34 -13.25 19.41
CA ASN A 234 6.36 -14.27 19.22
C ASN A 234 6.08 -15.07 17.93
N LYS A 235 6.96 -16.01 17.58
CA LYS A 235 6.87 -16.76 16.32
C LYS A 235 5.57 -17.56 16.17
N GLU A 236 5.09 -18.19 17.24
CA GLU A 236 3.88 -19.00 17.22
C GLU A 236 2.63 -18.10 17.06
N GLU A 237 2.55 -17.05 17.87
CA GLU A 237 1.46 -16.06 17.81
C GLU A 237 1.44 -15.36 16.43
N PHE A 238 2.60 -15.01 15.89
CA PHE A 238 2.73 -14.40 14.57
C PHE A 238 2.23 -15.35 13.49
N THR A 239 2.69 -16.61 13.52
CA THR A 239 2.23 -17.62 12.56
C THR A 239 0.72 -17.83 12.62
N LEU A 240 0.14 -17.89 13.83
CA LEU A 240 -1.31 -18.00 14.01
C LEU A 240 -2.05 -16.79 13.45
N PHE A 241 -1.55 -15.56 13.70
CA PHE A 241 -2.14 -14.33 13.17
C PHE A 241 -2.15 -14.33 11.64
N ILE A 242 -1.04 -14.70 10.99
CA ILE A 242 -0.93 -14.77 9.53
C ILE A 242 -1.83 -15.86 8.94
N ASN A 243 -2.00 -17.00 9.62
CA ASN A 243 -2.99 -18.01 9.23
C ASN A 243 -4.41 -17.44 9.26
N ASN A 244 -4.78 -16.71 10.31
CA ASN A 244 -6.10 -16.05 10.40
C ASN A 244 -6.33 -15.03 9.28
N CYS A 245 -5.29 -14.27 8.89
CA CYS A 245 -5.35 -13.40 7.71
C CYS A 245 -5.67 -14.20 6.44
N PHE A 246 -4.98 -15.32 6.24
CA PHE A 246 -5.16 -16.16 5.06
C PHE A 246 -6.55 -16.83 5.03
N ASP A 247 -7.05 -17.26 6.17
CA ASP A 247 -8.36 -17.91 6.29
C ASP A 247 -9.53 -16.98 5.94
N CYS A 248 -9.36 -15.67 6.14
CA CYS A 248 -10.36 -14.67 5.70
C CYS A 248 -10.56 -14.63 4.18
N LEU A 249 -9.66 -15.21 3.40
CA LEU A 249 -9.70 -15.20 1.92
C LEU A 249 -10.41 -16.43 1.33
N LYS A 250 -10.68 -17.44 2.15
CA LYS A 250 -11.40 -18.67 1.76
C LYS A 250 -12.90 -18.44 1.79
#